data_1986f9076656c8a20017a51f2a54052e
#
_entry.id   1986f9076656c8a20017a51f2a54052e
#
_cell.length_a   1.000
_cell.length_b   1.000
_cell.length_c   1.000
_cell.angle_alpha   90.00
_cell.angle_beta   90.00
_cell.angle_gamma   90.00
#
_symmetry.space_group_name_H-M   'P 1'
#
loop_
_entity.id
_entity.type
_entity.pdbx_description
1 polymer ?
#
loop_
_entity_poly.entity_id
_entity_poly.type
_entity_poly.pdbx_seq_one_letter_code
_entity_poly.pdbx_strand_id
1 'polypeptide(L)'
;MDAWFEALDRTYEACTGAIAAAGLEGRYRALELGGWGRTNALSEEGLDAFCSQPLPWDHIDTGIDKRWLAEDLKRALEASVVPDCSFEGCSSCGVCGPDLGHNVVIAPPEIPVQKPRQAPPSDRVCRIRFRFSKTGAMALLSHLDLVRLFERALRRAELPISFTGGFHPLPRLQLALALPLGVQGEGEWMDLEFIEQVEALQVLKLWQQTPPPGLVLMEAYEVPVSGQSLSQQLESARWSFELTSQVGDPSISLEQWQQVVEALLARDTLVWDDTDKKGRPRQRDCRPVLETLEISPVGDGASVNRESVDSVRLELLAHIDHQGRSLKPAQLQHWLSEALAQSLHLHNVRRLELRLVRC
;
A
#
# COMPACT_ATOMS: atom_id res chain seq x y z
N MET A 1 31.25 2.66 6.26
CA MET A 1 30.73 3.08 4.95
C MET A 1 30.76 1.92 3.95
N ASP A 2 31.81 1.10 3.92
CA ASP A 2 31.93 0.00 2.95
C ASP A 2 30.79 -1.03 3.02
N ALA A 3 30.37 -1.43 4.22
CA ALA A 3 29.24 -2.34 4.40
C ALA A 3 27.87 -1.76 3.90
N TRP A 4 27.76 -0.44 3.84
CA TRP A 4 26.57 0.23 3.31
C TRP A 4 26.59 0.22 1.78
N PHE A 5 27.73 0.46 1.16
CA PHE A 5 27.91 0.34 -0.29
C PHE A 5 27.73 -1.09 -0.77
N GLU A 6 28.26 -2.09 -0.06
CA GLU A 6 28.03 -3.51 -0.38
C GLU A 6 26.57 -3.93 -0.26
N ALA A 7 25.81 -3.35 0.68
CA ALA A 7 24.37 -3.59 0.79
C ALA A 7 23.59 -2.94 -0.36
N LEU A 8 24.00 -1.75 -0.81
CA LEU A 8 23.43 -1.05 -1.95
C LEU A 8 23.70 -1.83 -3.25
N ASP A 9 24.92 -2.30 -3.46
CA ASP A 9 25.31 -3.09 -4.63
C ASP A 9 24.51 -4.39 -4.71
N ARG A 10 24.35 -5.11 -3.59
CA ARG A 10 23.52 -6.33 -3.53
C ARG A 10 22.04 -6.05 -3.82
N THR A 11 21.53 -4.92 -3.34
CA THR A 11 20.14 -4.51 -3.62
C THR A 11 19.98 -4.14 -5.09
N TYR A 12 20.96 -3.46 -5.65
CA TYR A 12 21.00 -3.09 -7.07
C TYR A 12 21.06 -4.32 -7.98
N GLU A 13 21.92 -5.30 -7.68
CA GLU A 13 22.00 -6.57 -8.41
C GLU A 13 20.70 -7.37 -8.34
N ALA A 14 20.04 -7.41 -7.18
CA ALA A 14 18.73 -8.05 -7.03
C ALA A 14 17.64 -7.34 -7.83
N CYS A 15 17.65 -6.01 -7.88
CA CYS A 15 16.70 -5.22 -8.67
C CYS A 15 16.95 -5.37 -10.17
N THR A 16 18.20 -5.40 -10.63
CA THR A 16 18.53 -5.61 -12.06
C THR A 16 18.11 -6.98 -12.54
N GLY A 17 18.24 -8.02 -11.73
CA GLY A 17 17.72 -9.35 -12.03
C GLY A 17 16.19 -9.39 -12.19
N ALA A 18 15.46 -8.72 -11.30
CA ALA A 18 14.00 -8.60 -11.38
C ALA A 18 13.54 -7.77 -12.60
N ILE A 19 14.29 -6.75 -12.97
CA ILE A 19 14.04 -5.90 -14.14
C ILE A 19 14.27 -6.67 -15.44
N ALA A 20 15.31 -7.48 -15.52
CA ALA A 20 15.59 -8.37 -16.63
C ALA A 20 14.46 -9.40 -16.82
N ALA A 21 14.03 -10.03 -15.73
CA ALA A 21 12.91 -10.97 -15.72
C ALA A 21 11.58 -10.33 -16.17
N ALA A 22 11.38 -9.03 -15.91
CA ALA A 22 10.20 -8.29 -16.35
C ALA A 22 10.27 -7.76 -17.79
N GLY A 23 11.35 -8.04 -18.53
CA GLY A 23 11.55 -7.53 -19.91
C GLY A 23 11.77 -6.02 -20.03
N LEU A 24 12.12 -5.38 -18.92
CA LEU A 24 12.38 -3.93 -18.83
C LEU A 24 13.86 -3.57 -19.02
N GLU A 25 14.70 -4.56 -19.31
CA GLU A 25 16.17 -4.43 -19.44
C GLU A 25 16.61 -3.29 -20.35
N GLY A 26 15.94 -3.11 -21.50
CA GLY A 26 16.28 -2.04 -22.44
C GLY A 26 16.05 -0.62 -21.91
N ARG A 27 15.04 -0.44 -21.05
CA ARG A 27 14.71 0.87 -20.45
C ARG A 27 15.65 1.24 -19.32
N TYR A 28 16.04 0.27 -18.51
CA TYR A 28 16.95 0.49 -17.39
C TYR A 28 18.41 0.49 -17.83
N ARG A 29 18.79 -0.31 -18.82
CA ARG A 29 20.10 -0.21 -19.46
C ARG A 29 20.36 1.17 -20.08
N ALA A 30 19.34 1.85 -20.58
CA ALA A 30 19.49 3.24 -21.04
C ALA A 30 19.77 4.21 -19.87
N LEU A 31 19.23 3.95 -18.66
CA LEU A 31 19.52 4.70 -17.44
C LEU A 31 20.89 4.32 -16.86
N GLU A 32 21.28 3.05 -16.93
CA GLU A 32 22.59 2.52 -16.52
C GLU A 32 23.71 2.95 -17.47
N LEU A 33 23.45 2.95 -18.77
CA LEU A 33 24.36 3.42 -19.84
C LEU A 33 24.34 4.95 -20.00
N GLY A 34 23.49 5.66 -19.26
CA GLY A 34 23.75 7.05 -18.95
C GLY A 34 25.13 7.25 -18.32
N GLY A 35 25.82 6.13 -18.09
CA GLY A 35 27.29 6.02 -18.04
C GLY A 35 27.96 6.71 -16.86
N TRP A 36 27.18 7.08 -15.84
CA TRP A 36 27.66 7.87 -14.74
C TRP A 36 28.55 7.09 -13.75
N GLY A 37 28.68 5.80 -13.94
CA GLY A 37 29.48 4.97 -13.07
C GLY A 37 30.95 4.76 -13.47
N ARG A 38 31.34 4.95 -14.72
CA ARG A 38 32.70 4.60 -15.18
C ARG A 38 33.23 5.45 -16.35
N THR A 39 33.97 6.45 -16.01
CA THR A 39 35.24 6.96 -16.57
C THR A 39 35.41 7.34 -18.05
N ASN A 40 34.61 6.93 -19.01
CA ASN A 40 34.83 7.25 -20.43
C ASN A 40 33.68 8.01 -21.12
N ALA A 41 32.59 8.26 -20.42
CA ALA A 41 31.39 8.89 -21.01
C ALA A 41 31.40 10.42 -20.92
N LEU A 42 32.46 11.02 -20.40
CA LEU A 42 32.57 12.48 -20.21
C LEU A 42 33.41 13.14 -21.30
N SER A 43 33.58 12.50 -22.46
CA SER A 43 34.01 13.20 -23.67
C SER A 43 32.95 14.21 -24.12
N GLU A 44 33.33 15.25 -24.82
CA GLU A 44 32.42 16.24 -25.40
C GLU A 44 31.29 15.60 -26.22
N GLU A 45 31.63 14.59 -27.03
CA GLU A 45 30.69 13.81 -27.83
C GLU A 45 29.70 12.98 -26.97
N GLY A 46 30.17 12.43 -25.83
CA GLY A 46 29.33 11.70 -24.87
C GLY A 46 28.35 12.59 -24.14
N LEU A 47 28.75 13.81 -23.77
CA LEU A 47 27.88 14.81 -23.15
C LEU A 47 26.77 15.28 -24.11
N ASP A 48 27.12 15.55 -25.38
CA ASP A 48 26.14 15.95 -26.41
C ASP A 48 25.14 14.81 -26.69
N ALA A 49 25.60 13.57 -26.76
CA ALA A 49 24.74 12.40 -26.93
C ALA A 49 23.80 12.20 -25.70
N PHE A 50 24.29 12.44 -24.51
CA PHE A 50 23.47 12.38 -23.28
C PHE A 50 22.42 13.50 -23.25
N CYS A 51 22.80 14.74 -23.51
CA CYS A 51 21.90 15.88 -23.48
C CYS A 51 20.79 15.79 -24.55
N SER A 52 21.03 15.08 -25.64
CA SER A 52 20.04 14.84 -26.69
C SER A 52 19.04 13.72 -26.40
N GLN A 53 19.30 12.86 -25.41
CA GLN A 53 18.38 11.77 -25.04
C GLN A 53 17.19 12.28 -24.21
N PRO A 54 15.95 11.83 -24.50
CA PRO A 54 14.81 12.19 -23.70
C PRO A 54 14.87 11.47 -22.33
N LEU A 55 14.77 12.23 -21.25
CA LEU A 55 14.69 11.72 -19.90
C LEU A 55 13.23 11.65 -19.44
N PRO A 56 12.86 10.73 -18.51
CA PRO A 56 11.50 10.60 -18.02
C PRO A 56 10.92 11.88 -17.38
N TRP A 57 11.79 12.78 -16.93
CA TRP A 57 11.44 14.04 -16.25
C TRP A 57 11.64 15.29 -17.12
N ASP A 58 11.92 15.16 -18.42
CA ASP A 58 12.10 16.31 -19.31
C ASP A 58 10.87 17.22 -19.47
N HIS A 59 9.70 16.74 -19.03
CA HIS A 59 8.50 17.55 -18.95
C HIS A 59 8.53 18.58 -17.80
N ILE A 60 9.52 18.50 -16.91
CA ILE A 60 9.72 19.43 -15.82
C ILE A 60 10.83 20.39 -16.21
N ASP A 61 10.46 21.62 -16.58
CA ASP A 61 11.43 22.66 -16.88
C ASP A 61 11.85 23.36 -15.56
N THR A 62 13.11 23.21 -15.20
CA THR A 62 13.72 23.87 -14.04
C THR A 62 14.44 25.17 -14.42
N GLY A 63 14.45 25.52 -15.69
CA GLY A 63 15.24 26.64 -16.21
C GLY A 63 16.74 26.37 -16.29
N ILE A 64 17.22 25.18 -15.87
CA ILE A 64 18.63 24.81 -15.92
C ILE A 64 18.90 24.01 -17.21
N ASP A 65 19.92 24.43 -17.96
CA ASP A 65 20.32 23.71 -19.17
C ASP A 65 20.90 22.32 -18.84
N LYS A 66 20.48 21.29 -19.59
CA LYS A 66 20.96 19.91 -19.38
C LYS A 66 22.49 19.80 -19.54
N ARG A 67 23.07 20.54 -20.47
CA ARG A 67 24.52 20.55 -20.67
C ARG A 67 25.22 21.08 -19.45
N TRP A 68 24.71 22.15 -18.86
CA TRP A 68 25.25 22.71 -17.62
C TRP A 68 25.22 21.69 -16.48
N LEU A 69 24.10 20.94 -16.31
CA LEU A 69 23.99 19.89 -15.31
C LEU A 69 24.98 18.75 -15.53
N ALA A 70 25.18 18.37 -16.79
CA ALA A 70 26.15 17.33 -17.14
C ALA A 70 27.60 17.77 -16.86
N GLU A 71 27.95 19.00 -17.19
CA GLU A 71 29.26 19.60 -16.87
C GLU A 71 29.49 19.79 -15.37
N ASP A 72 28.42 20.11 -14.62
CA ASP A 72 28.48 20.26 -13.18
C ASP A 72 28.72 18.92 -12.50
N LEU A 73 28.05 17.85 -12.97
CA LEU A 73 28.32 16.49 -12.50
C LEU A 73 29.75 16.06 -12.80
N LYS A 74 30.29 16.41 -13.99
CA LYS A 74 31.71 16.14 -14.30
C LYS A 74 32.63 16.78 -13.27
N ARG A 75 32.41 18.05 -12.95
CA ARG A 75 33.14 18.78 -11.88
C ARG A 75 32.98 18.11 -10.52
N ALA A 76 31.76 17.65 -10.17
CA ALA A 76 31.54 16.95 -8.93
C ALA A 76 32.31 15.61 -8.85
N LEU A 77 32.38 14.85 -9.94
CA LEU A 77 33.18 13.61 -10.02
C LEU A 77 34.69 13.88 -9.91
N GLU A 78 35.13 15.04 -10.36
CA GLU A 78 36.53 15.51 -10.21
C GLU A 78 36.78 16.14 -8.81
N ALA A 79 35.81 16.10 -7.91
CA ALA A 79 35.82 16.75 -6.59
C ALA A 79 36.13 18.26 -6.65
N SER A 80 35.76 18.91 -7.75
CA SER A 80 35.90 20.35 -7.94
C SER A 80 34.81 21.10 -7.20
N VAL A 81 35.16 22.23 -6.60
CA VAL A 81 34.20 23.12 -5.94
C VAL A 81 33.62 24.08 -6.99
N VAL A 82 32.30 24.18 -7.02
CA VAL A 82 31.60 25.15 -7.83
C VAL A 82 31.28 26.38 -6.97
N PRO A 83 31.64 27.60 -7.37
CA PRO A 83 31.38 28.82 -6.63
C PRO A 83 29.87 29.05 -6.45
N ASP A 84 29.49 29.56 -5.30
CA ASP A 84 28.09 29.98 -5.04
C ASP A 84 27.81 31.28 -5.81
N CYS A 85 26.88 31.19 -6.77
CA CYS A 85 26.53 32.33 -7.63
C CYS A 85 25.90 33.49 -6.88
N SER A 86 25.47 33.30 -5.64
CA SER A 86 24.97 34.41 -4.79
C SER A 86 26.08 35.35 -4.31
N PHE A 87 27.33 34.89 -4.29
CA PHE A 87 28.46 35.65 -3.69
C PHE A 87 29.70 35.70 -4.59
N GLU A 88 29.93 34.74 -5.44
CA GLU A 88 31.21 34.55 -6.13
C GLU A 88 31.14 34.70 -7.65
N GLY A 89 29.96 35.10 -8.16
CA GLY A 89 29.73 35.34 -9.59
C GLY A 89 28.88 34.26 -10.28
N CYS A 90 28.35 34.59 -11.44
CA CYS A 90 27.41 33.75 -12.15
C CYS A 90 28.07 32.46 -12.68
N SER A 91 27.44 31.32 -12.42
CA SER A 91 27.84 30.00 -12.95
C SER A 91 27.28 29.70 -14.33
N SER A 92 26.50 30.60 -14.92
CA SER A 92 25.88 30.46 -16.26
C SER A 92 24.97 29.22 -16.38
N CYS A 93 24.27 28.84 -15.31
CA CYS A 93 23.37 27.66 -15.31
C CYS A 93 22.09 27.81 -16.16
N GLY A 94 21.76 29.04 -16.61
CA GLY A 94 20.57 29.33 -17.41
C GLY A 94 19.33 29.77 -16.61
N VAL A 95 19.30 29.59 -15.29
CA VAL A 95 18.12 29.92 -14.46
C VAL A 95 17.84 31.43 -14.44
N CYS A 96 18.88 32.25 -14.38
CA CYS A 96 18.74 33.70 -14.33
C CYS A 96 18.70 34.25 -15.75
N GLY A 97 17.51 34.53 -16.27
CA GLY A 97 17.33 35.19 -17.56
C GLY A 97 17.25 36.74 -17.41
N PRO A 98 17.16 37.46 -18.56
CA PRO A 98 16.97 38.92 -18.56
C PRO A 98 15.77 39.38 -17.73
N ASP A 99 14.73 38.55 -17.65
CA ASP A 99 13.48 38.83 -16.95
C ASP A 99 13.54 38.53 -15.45
N LEU A 100 14.43 37.63 -15.02
CA LEU A 100 14.57 37.21 -13.62
C LEU A 100 15.74 37.91 -12.91
N GLY A 101 16.64 38.60 -13.66
CA GLY A 101 17.80 39.24 -13.12
C GLY A 101 18.84 38.27 -12.51
N HIS A 102 19.74 38.81 -11.69
CA HIS A 102 20.71 38.00 -10.95
C HIS A 102 20.11 37.50 -9.66
N ASN A 103 20.61 36.35 -9.18
CA ASN A 103 20.27 35.86 -7.84
C ASN A 103 20.67 36.94 -6.79
N VAL A 104 19.68 37.52 -6.14
CA VAL A 104 19.86 38.53 -5.11
C VAL A 104 19.40 38.00 -3.77
N VAL A 105 20.32 37.90 -2.83
CA VAL A 105 19.96 37.54 -1.46
C VAL A 105 19.25 38.75 -0.82
N ILE A 106 17.96 38.62 -0.64
CA ILE A 106 17.16 39.62 0.06
C ILE A 106 16.99 39.27 1.53
N ALA A 107 16.80 40.26 2.38
CA ALA A 107 16.43 40.00 3.75
C ALA A 107 15.15 39.15 3.80
N PRO A 108 15.08 38.11 4.66
CA PRO A 108 13.89 37.32 4.76
C PRO A 108 12.66 38.16 5.06
N PRO A 109 11.52 37.95 4.39
CA PRO A 109 10.30 38.68 4.69
C PRO A 109 9.89 38.43 6.15
N GLU A 110 9.22 39.43 6.76
CA GLU A 110 8.67 39.25 8.10
C GLU A 110 7.77 37.99 8.10
N ILE A 111 8.06 37.08 9.01
CA ILE A 111 7.24 35.87 9.17
C ILE A 111 5.88 36.32 9.70
N PRO A 112 4.78 36.16 8.95
CA PRO A 112 3.47 36.54 9.43
C PRO A 112 3.16 35.83 10.73
N VAL A 113 2.78 36.59 11.76
CA VAL A 113 2.35 36.01 13.04
C VAL A 113 1.11 35.16 12.77
N GLN A 114 1.29 33.87 12.79
CA GLN A 114 0.16 32.96 12.66
C GLN A 114 -0.73 33.12 13.90
N LYS A 115 -1.99 33.45 13.68
CA LYS A 115 -2.99 33.34 14.74
C LYS A 115 -2.96 31.92 15.31
N PRO A 116 -3.06 31.75 16.64
CA PRO A 116 -3.15 30.43 17.23
C PRO A 116 -4.19 29.60 16.46
N ARG A 117 -3.78 28.44 15.97
CA ARG A 117 -4.71 27.54 15.27
C ARG A 117 -5.78 27.12 16.26
N GLN A 118 -7.02 27.52 16.03
CA GLN A 118 -8.12 27.02 16.87
C GLN A 118 -8.09 25.50 16.84
N ALA A 119 -8.25 24.90 18.03
CA ALA A 119 -8.39 23.45 18.10
C ALA A 119 -9.59 23.04 17.23
N PRO A 120 -9.46 21.97 16.42
CA PRO A 120 -10.58 21.52 15.62
C PRO A 120 -11.72 21.05 16.54
N PRO A 121 -12.98 21.17 16.09
CA PRO A 121 -14.16 20.83 16.88
C PRO A 121 -14.14 19.35 17.27
N SER A 122 -14.50 19.05 18.51
CA SER A 122 -14.44 17.70 19.10
C SER A 122 -15.78 17.17 19.57
N ASP A 123 -16.88 17.90 19.36
CA ASP A 123 -18.23 17.46 19.67
C ASP A 123 -18.58 16.20 18.88
N ARG A 124 -19.44 15.38 19.48
CA ARG A 124 -19.86 14.08 18.90
C ARG A 124 -21.39 14.04 18.88
N VAL A 125 -21.96 14.54 17.77
CA VAL A 125 -23.42 14.69 17.64
C VAL A 125 -24.02 13.52 16.86
N CYS A 126 -23.36 13.10 15.78
CA CYS A 126 -23.82 12.04 14.90
C CYS A 126 -22.69 11.06 14.61
N ARG A 127 -23.02 9.79 14.46
CA ARG A 127 -22.10 8.73 14.03
C ARG A 127 -22.74 7.95 12.89
N ILE A 128 -22.02 7.87 11.77
CA ILE A 128 -22.48 7.15 10.59
C ILE A 128 -21.52 5.99 10.32
N ARG A 129 -22.09 4.82 10.09
CA ARG A 129 -21.40 3.62 9.67
C ARG A 129 -21.47 3.47 8.17
N PHE A 130 -20.33 3.16 7.56
CA PHE A 130 -20.20 2.96 6.11
C PHE A 130 -19.70 1.57 5.82
N ARG A 131 -20.27 0.94 4.81
CA ARG A 131 -19.65 -0.21 4.15
C ARG A 131 -18.92 0.27 2.92
N PHE A 132 -17.71 -0.21 2.69
CA PHE A 132 -16.89 0.22 1.56
C PHE A 132 -16.08 -0.92 0.95
N SER A 133 -15.65 -0.72 -0.30
CA SER A 133 -14.69 -1.59 -0.96
C SER A 133 -13.36 -0.87 -1.20
N LYS A 134 -12.27 -1.64 -1.16
CA LYS A 134 -10.89 -1.22 -1.41
C LYS A 134 -10.28 -2.21 -2.41
N THR A 135 -10.24 -1.85 -3.69
CA THR A 135 -9.89 -2.76 -4.79
C THR A 135 -8.85 -2.16 -5.74
N GLY A 136 -8.32 -2.98 -6.64
CA GLY A 136 -7.33 -2.55 -7.63
C GLY A 136 -6.06 -1.98 -6.98
N ALA A 137 -5.58 -0.85 -7.48
CA ALA A 137 -4.37 -0.19 -6.96
C ALA A 137 -4.48 0.20 -5.48
N MET A 138 -5.70 0.39 -4.95
CA MET A 138 -5.91 0.67 -3.53
C MET A 138 -5.48 -0.49 -2.62
N ALA A 139 -5.41 -1.72 -3.11
CA ALA A 139 -4.90 -2.85 -2.35
C ALA A 139 -3.46 -2.60 -1.84
N LEU A 140 -2.68 -1.82 -2.57
CA LEU A 140 -1.30 -1.48 -2.25
C LEU A 140 -1.15 -0.38 -1.17
N LEU A 141 -2.26 0.16 -0.65
CA LEU A 141 -2.22 1.08 0.47
C LEU A 141 -2.16 0.33 1.80
N SER A 142 -1.25 0.75 2.67
CA SER A 142 -1.22 0.30 4.06
C SER A 142 -2.46 0.79 4.82
N HIS A 143 -2.71 0.22 6.01
CA HIS A 143 -3.81 0.67 6.87
C HIS A 143 -3.71 2.16 7.22
N LEU A 144 -2.51 2.65 7.54
CA LEU A 144 -2.30 4.06 7.88
C LEU A 144 -2.47 4.98 6.66
N ASP A 145 -2.04 4.54 5.49
CA ASP A 145 -2.21 5.32 4.27
C ASP A 145 -3.69 5.40 3.85
N LEU A 146 -4.44 4.32 4.07
CA LEU A 146 -5.88 4.32 3.86
C LEU A 146 -6.59 5.33 4.80
N VAL A 147 -6.22 5.38 6.07
CA VAL A 147 -6.72 6.40 7.02
C VAL A 147 -6.42 7.80 6.52
N ARG A 148 -5.17 8.07 6.11
CA ARG A 148 -4.76 9.38 5.55
C ARG A 148 -5.50 9.73 4.27
N LEU A 149 -5.79 8.73 3.43
CA LEU A 149 -6.59 8.93 2.21
C LEU A 149 -8.02 9.38 2.56
N PHE A 150 -8.65 8.68 3.51
CA PHE A 150 -9.98 9.08 4.01
C PHE A 150 -9.95 10.50 4.59
N GLU A 151 -8.98 10.83 5.43
CA GLU A 151 -8.83 12.19 5.99
C GLU A 151 -8.78 13.28 4.90
N ARG A 152 -8.02 13.04 3.83
CA ARG A 152 -7.91 13.98 2.70
C ARG A 152 -9.22 14.08 1.92
N ALA A 153 -9.88 12.94 1.68
CA ALA A 153 -11.14 12.90 0.95
C ALA A 153 -12.26 13.59 1.73
N LEU A 154 -12.35 13.37 3.03
CA LEU A 154 -13.33 14.01 3.92
C LEU A 154 -13.15 15.53 3.97
N ARG A 155 -11.90 16.02 4.00
CA ARG A 155 -11.61 17.46 3.92
C ARG A 155 -12.04 18.07 2.60
N ARG A 156 -11.83 17.37 1.48
CA ARG A 156 -12.28 17.85 0.15
C ARG A 156 -13.79 17.89 0.01
N ALA A 157 -14.47 16.99 0.69
CA ALA A 157 -15.92 16.95 0.72
C ALA A 157 -16.52 17.95 1.72
N GLU A 158 -15.69 18.73 2.43
CA GLU A 158 -16.10 19.75 3.42
C GLU A 158 -17.08 19.22 4.49
N LEU A 159 -16.93 17.96 4.86
CA LEU A 159 -17.79 17.31 5.84
C LEU A 159 -17.47 17.78 7.26
N PRO A 160 -18.47 17.99 8.13
CA PRO A 160 -18.32 18.48 9.49
C PRO A 160 -17.84 17.38 10.45
N ILE A 161 -16.62 16.88 10.22
CA ILE A 161 -16.03 15.76 10.94
C ILE A 161 -15.65 16.19 12.36
N SER A 162 -15.93 15.33 13.35
CA SER A 162 -15.44 15.45 14.71
C SER A 162 -13.98 15.00 14.81
N PHE A 163 -13.22 15.68 15.67
CA PHE A 163 -11.81 15.38 15.92
C PHE A 163 -11.58 14.90 17.36
N THR A 164 -10.49 14.17 17.58
CA THR A 164 -10.03 13.84 18.93
C THR A 164 -9.46 15.10 19.61
N GLY A 165 -9.54 15.15 20.92
CA GLY A 165 -8.86 16.20 21.68
C GLY A 165 -7.35 15.96 21.78
N GLY A 166 -6.62 16.96 22.30
CA GLY A 166 -5.19 16.85 22.58
C GLY A 166 -4.28 17.58 21.58
N PHE A 167 -2.98 17.35 21.67
CA PHE A 167 -1.95 18.07 20.90
C PHE A 167 -1.93 17.69 19.41
N HIS A 168 -2.38 16.48 19.07
CA HIS A 168 -2.44 15.98 17.69
C HIS A 168 -3.87 15.52 17.39
N PRO A 169 -4.80 16.44 17.10
CA PRO A 169 -6.17 16.11 16.79
C PRO A 169 -6.24 15.27 15.50
N LEU A 170 -6.87 14.11 15.58
CA LEU A 170 -7.15 13.24 14.44
C LEU A 170 -8.65 13.17 14.19
N PRO A 171 -9.10 13.06 12.94
CA PRO A 171 -10.49 12.77 12.64
C PRO A 171 -10.98 11.52 13.39
N ARG A 172 -12.19 11.56 13.92
CA ARG A 172 -12.83 10.40 14.56
C ARG A 172 -13.33 9.44 13.49
N LEU A 173 -12.36 8.75 12.89
CA LEU A 173 -12.55 7.70 11.89
C LEU A 173 -12.07 6.38 12.50
N GLN A 174 -12.92 5.37 12.47
CA GLN A 174 -12.61 4.02 12.95
C GLN A 174 -12.84 3.01 11.83
N LEU A 175 -11.79 2.33 11.38
CA LEU A 175 -11.89 1.16 10.51
C LEU A 175 -12.12 -0.08 11.37
N ALA A 176 -12.96 -1.00 10.89
CA ALA A 176 -13.36 -2.20 11.65
C ALA A 176 -12.19 -3.13 11.94
N LEU A 177 -11.43 -3.46 10.91
CA LEU A 177 -10.31 -4.38 11.00
C LEU A 177 -9.26 -4.02 9.93
N ALA A 178 -7.99 -4.00 10.33
CA ALA A 178 -6.91 -3.74 9.39
C ALA A 178 -6.88 -4.79 8.26
N LEU A 179 -6.69 -4.30 7.02
CA LEU A 179 -6.51 -5.14 5.85
C LEU A 179 -5.00 -5.20 5.54
N PRO A 180 -4.42 -6.38 5.35
CA PRO A 180 -3.01 -6.49 4.99
C PRO A 180 -2.67 -5.78 3.68
N LEU A 181 -1.42 -5.37 3.51
CA LEU A 181 -0.94 -4.78 2.26
C LEU A 181 -1.06 -5.78 1.12
N GLY A 182 -1.50 -5.32 -0.05
CA GLY A 182 -1.72 -6.16 -1.23
C GLY A 182 -3.07 -6.88 -1.25
N VAL A 183 -3.84 -6.81 -0.16
CA VAL A 183 -5.15 -7.47 -0.05
C VAL A 183 -6.27 -6.52 -0.44
N GLN A 184 -7.21 -7.01 -1.25
CA GLN A 184 -8.43 -6.31 -1.62
C GLN A 184 -9.52 -6.55 -0.57
N GLY A 185 -10.35 -5.55 -0.32
CA GLY A 185 -11.54 -5.63 0.54
C GLY A 185 -12.79 -5.27 -0.25
N GLU A 186 -13.79 -6.15 -0.26
CA GLU A 186 -15.04 -5.95 -0.98
C GLU A 186 -16.21 -5.56 -0.06
N GLY A 187 -16.05 -5.76 1.24
CA GLY A 187 -17.09 -5.48 2.23
C GLY A 187 -16.51 -5.06 3.57
N GLU A 188 -15.76 -3.96 3.58
CA GLU A 188 -15.13 -3.39 4.75
C GLU A 188 -16.06 -2.42 5.47
N TRP A 189 -15.81 -2.17 6.77
CA TRP A 189 -16.61 -1.25 7.55
C TRP A 189 -15.78 -0.13 8.16
N MET A 190 -16.37 1.07 8.21
CA MET A 190 -15.83 2.19 8.96
C MET A 190 -16.94 2.99 9.64
N ASP A 191 -16.60 3.61 10.76
CA ASP A 191 -17.44 4.59 11.44
C ASP A 191 -16.79 5.98 11.35
N LEU A 192 -17.59 7.00 11.09
CA LEU A 192 -17.24 8.42 11.14
C LEU A 192 -18.12 9.14 12.15
N GLU A 193 -17.54 10.03 12.93
CA GLU A 193 -18.29 10.88 13.87
C GLU A 193 -18.26 12.33 13.38
N PHE A 194 -19.39 13.00 13.56
CA PHE A 194 -19.67 14.34 13.07
C PHE A 194 -20.01 15.28 14.22
N ILE A 195 -19.72 16.58 14.06
CA ILE A 195 -20.01 17.61 15.05
C ILE A 195 -21.44 18.15 14.98
N GLU A 196 -22.18 17.79 13.94
CA GLU A 196 -23.58 18.12 13.73
C GLU A 196 -24.33 16.94 13.11
N GLN A 197 -25.65 17.03 13.09
CA GLN A 197 -26.48 16.01 12.47
C GLN A 197 -26.32 16.05 10.94
N VAL A 198 -25.95 14.93 10.35
CA VAL A 198 -25.80 14.76 8.90
C VAL A 198 -26.58 13.53 8.43
N GLU A 199 -27.12 13.60 7.24
CA GLU A 199 -27.81 12.45 6.63
C GLU A 199 -26.80 11.51 5.95
N ALA A 200 -26.87 10.22 6.26
CA ALA A 200 -25.98 9.20 5.71
C ALA A 200 -25.97 9.18 4.17
N LEU A 201 -27.13 9.32 3.54
CA LEU A 201 -27.25 9.38 2.08
C LEU A 201 -26.64 10.64 1.47
N GLN A 202 -26.67 11.75 2.17
CA GLN A 202 -26.02 12.98 1.73
C GLN A 202 -24.50 12.82 1.71
N VAL A 203 -23.92 12.22 2.75
CA VAL A 203 -22.47 11.94 2.80
C VAL A 203 -22.04 11.02 1.66
N LEU A 204 -22.82 9.96 1.35
CA LEU A 204 -22.57 9.10 0.19
C LEU A 204 -22.59 9.88 -1.13
N LYS A 205 -23.55 10.76 -1.34
CA LYS A 205 -23.65 11.58 -2.55
C LYS A 205 -22.46 12.53 -2.71
N LEU A 206 -22.02 13.17 -1.62
CA LEU A 206 -20.85 14.04 -1.63
C LEU A 206 -19.57 13.26 -1.94
N TRP A 207 -19.41 12.07 -1.35
CA TRP A 207 -18.29 11.19 -1.67
C TRP A 207 -18.25 10.79 -3.14
N GLN A 208 -19.41 10.47 -3.73
CA GLN A 208 -19.52 10.03 -5.12
C GLN A 208 -19.16 11.11 -6.16
N GLN A 209 -19.03 12.37 -5.75
CA GLN A 209 -18.61 13.44 -6.67
C GLN A 209 -17.13 13.34 -7.06
N THR A 210 -16.26 12.92 -6.13
CA THR A 210 -14.83 12.82 -6.35
C THR A 210 -14.22 11.60 -5.63
N PRO A 211 -14.68 10.37 -5.93
CA PRO A 211 -14.21 9.18 -5.24
C PRO A 211 -12.79 8.84 -5.70
N PRO A 212 -11.89 8.44 -4.80
CA PRO A 212 -10.63 7.86 -5.20
C PRO A 212 -10.86 6.57 -5.99
N PRO A 213 -10.18 6.36 -7.14
CA PRO A 213 -10.33 5.13 -7.92
C PRO A 213 -10.07 3.88 -7.07
N GLY A 214 -10.98 2.90 -7.11
CA GLY A 214 -10.86 1.65 -6.34
C GLY A 214 -11.30 1.74 -4.88
N LEU A 215 -11.84 2.88 -4.44
CA LEU A 215 -12.43 3.07 -3.11
C LEU A 215 -13.89 3.51 -3.25
N VAL A 216 -14.83 2.61 -2.98
CA VAL A 216 -16.26 2.84 -3.16
C VAL A 216 -16.99 2.73 -1.83
N LEU A 217 -17.75 3.76 -1.46
CA LEU A 217 -18.73 3.67 -0.36
C LEU A 217 -20.03 3.08 -0.90
N MET A 218 -20.49 1.97 -0.32
CA MET A 218 -21.65 1.21 -0.81
C MET A 218 -22.90 1.47 0.00
N GLU A 219 -22.76 1.48 1.32
CA GLU A 219 -23.86 1.62 2.26
C GLU A 219 -23.50 2.63 3.34
N ALA A 220 -24.47 3.36 3.86
CA ALA A 220 -24.31 4.26 4.99
C ALA A 220 -25.60 4.31 5.82
N TYR A 221 -25.44 4.24 7.14
CA TYR A 221 -26.55 4.41 8.09
C TYR A 221 -26.06 4.95 9.43
N GLU A 222 -26.97 5.63 10.11
CA GLU A 222 -26.68 6.19 11.42
C GLU A 222 -26.62 5.09 12.49
N VAL A 223 -25.67 5.23 13.42
CA VAL A 223 -25.52 4.35 14.59
C VAL A 223 -25.37 5.20 15.85
N PRO A 224 -25.73 4.69 17.04
CA PRO A 224 -25.60 5.44 18.27
C PRO A 224 -24.15 5.91 18.51
N VAL A 225 -24.00 7.18 18.87
CA VAL A 225 -22.69 7.77 19.23
C VAL A 225 -22.10 7.08 20.48
N SER A 226 -22.96 6.78 21.45
CA SER A 226 -22.64 6.01 22.65
C SER A 226 -22.96 4.54 22.40
N GLY A 227 -21.95 3.70 22.27
CA GLY A 227 -22.15 2.28 22.01
C GLY A 227 -20.83 1.54 21.84
N GLN A 228 -20.92 0.26 21.59
CA GLN A 228 -19.75 -0.57 21.31
C GLN A 228 -18.97 -0.04 20.11
N SER A 229 -17.65 -0.14 20.19
CA SER A 229 -16.80 0.20 19.07
C SER A 229 -17.05 -0.75 17.88
N LEU A 230 -16.82 -0.28 16.68
CA LEU A 230 -17.01 -1.07 15.46
C LEU A 230 -16.23 -2.40 15.51
N SER A 231 -15.01 -2.38 16.03
CA SER A 231 -14.17 -3.57 16.17
C SER A 231 -14.70 -4.61 17.15
N GLN A 232 -15.51 -4.19 18.15
CA GLN A 232 -16.14 -5.11 19.12
C GLN A 232 -17.40 -5.78 18.57
N GLN A 233 -17.93 -5.28 17.46
CA GLN A 233 -19.13 -5.80 16.79
C GLN A 233 -18.80 -6.76 15.66
N LEU A 234 -17.52 -7.06 15.42
CA LEU A 234 -17.11 -8.00 14.38
C LEU A 234 -17.45 -9.43 14.80
N GLU A 235 -18.10 -10.16 13.92
CA GLU A 235 -18.50 -11.56 14.10
C GLU A 235 -17.60 -12.51 13.31
N SER A 236 -17.47 -12.27 12.02
CA SER A 236 -16.71 -13.14 11.11
C SER A 236 -16.16 -12.40 9.90
N ALA A 237 -15.20 -13.03 9.23
CA ALA A 237 -14.61 -12.58 7.98
C ALA A 237 -14.68 -13.69 6.94
N ARG A 238 -15.16 -13.37 5.73
CA ARG A 238 -15.11 -14.24 4.56
C ARG A 238 -13.98 -13.81 3.63
N TRP A 239 -13.17 -14.77 3.24
CA TRP A 239 -12.02 -14.56 2.37
C TRP A 239 -12.12 -15.41 1.11
N SER A 240 -11.58 -14.92 0.01
CA SER A 240 -11.27 -15.69 -1.18
C SER A 240 -9.81 -15.48 -1.54
N PHE A 241 -9.09 -16.53 -1.86
CA PHE A 241 -7.69 -16.47 -2.24
C PHE A 241 -7.31 -17.65 -3.12
N GLU A 242 -6.21 -17.54 -3.82
CA GLU A 242 -5.72 -18.59 -4.71
C GLU A 242 -4.36 -19.10 -4.22
N LEU A 243 -4.17 -20.41 -4.30
CA LEU A 243 -2.91 -21.08 -4.04
C LEU A 243 -2.42 -21.76 -5.30
N THR A 244 -1.14 -21.55 -5.61
CA THR A 244 -0.47 -22.13 -6.77
C THR A 244 0.78 -22.88 -6.30
N SER A 245 1.04 -24.05 -6.85
CA SER A 245 2.29 -24.79 -6.64
C SER A 245 3.45 -24.05 -7.28
N GLN A 246 4.66 -24.23 -6.75
CA GLN A 246 5.85 -23.67 -7.35
C GLN A 246 6.15 -24.33 -8.71
N VAL A 247 6.64 -23.56 -9.65
CA VAL A 247 7.05 -24.07 -10.97
C VAL A 247 8.18 -25.10 -10.79
N GLY A 248 7.94 -26.32 -11.27
CA GLY A 248 8.89 -27.43 -11.13
C GLY A 248 8.54 -28.44 -10.03
N ASP A 249 7.59 -28.11 -9.15
CA ASP A 249 7.05 -29.08 -8.19
C ASP A 249 6.13 -30.10 -8.92
N PRO A 250 5.95 -31.31 -8.35
CA PRO A 250 4.98 -32.25 -8.87
C PRO A 250 3.57 -31.68 -8.93
N SER A 251 2.85 -31.91 -10.01
CA SER A 251 1.47 -31.48 -10.17
C SER A 251 0.57 -32.13 -9.10
N ILE A 252 -0.35 -31.36 -8.55
CA ILE A 252 -1.31 -31.82 -7.54
C ILE A 252 -2.66 -32.00 -8.20
N SER A 253 -3.30 -33.17 -8.04
CA SER A 253 -4.66 -33.38 -8.53
C SER A 253 -5.67 -32.63 -7.65
N LEU A 254 -6.83 -32.31 -8.21
CA LEU A 254 -7.91 -31.69 -7.43
C LEU A 254 -8.34 -32.58 -6.25
N GLU A 255 -8.30 -33.89 -6.43
CA GLU A 255 -8.63 -34.84 -5.38
C GLU A 255 -7.63 -34.79 -4.22
N GLN A 256 -6.33 -34.67 -4.50
CA GLN A 256 -5.31 -34.52 -3.48
C GLN A 256 -5.50 -33.17 -2.71
N TRP A 257 -5.83 -32.09 -3.39
CA TRP A 257 -6.16 -30.84 -2.76
C TRP A 257 -7.37 -30.98 -1.81
N GLN A 258 -8.44 -31.67 -2.27
CA GLN A 258 -9.63 -31.89 -1.45
C GLN A 258 -9.30 -32.75 -0.22
N GLN A 259 -8.55 -33.84 -0.38
CA GLN A 259 -8.13 -34.70 0.73
C GLN A 259 -7.33 -33.93 1.79
N VAL A 260 -6.42 -33.05 1.38
CA VAL A 260 -5.62 -32.25 2.33
C VAL A 260 -6.47 -31.22 3.06
N VAL A 261 -7.42 -30.58 2.39
CA VAL A 261 -8.36 -29.65 3.02
C VAL A 261 -9.26 -30.41 4.02
N GLU A 262 -9.79 -31.56 3.66
CA GLU A 262 -10.59 -32.40 4.55
C GLU A 262 -9.79 -32.86 5.78
N ALA A 263 -8.55 -33.30 5.56
CA ALA A 263 -7.65 -33.69 6.65
C ALA A 263 -7.32 -32.52 7.58
N LEU A 264 -7.17 -31.29 7.04
CA LEU A 264 -6.99 -30.07 7.83
C LEU A 264 -8.23 -29.76 8.68
N LEU A 265 -9.42 -29.85 8.08
CA LEU A 265 -10.70 -29.63 8.75
C LEU A 265 -10.99 -30.66 9.85
N ALA A 266 -10.49 -31.88 9.69
CA ALA A 266 -10.64 -32.96 10.67
C ALA A 266 -9.70 -32.84 11.88
N ARG A 267 -8.73 -31.93 11.88
CA ARG A 267 -7.83 -31.70 13.04
C ARG A 267 -8.59 -31.08 14.20
N ASP A 268 -8.34 -31.58 15.41
CA ASP A 268 -8.88 -30.99 16.65
C ASP A 268 -8.23 -29.64 16.98
N THR A 269 -6.98 -29.43 16.55
CA THR A 269 -6.21 -28.20 16.82
C THR A 269 -5.45 -27.76 15.57
N LEU A 270 -5.36 -26.43 15.38
CA LEU A 270 -4.55 -25.78 14.37
C LEU A 270 -3.63 -24.76 15.04
N VAL A 271 -2.47 -25.25 15.46
CA VAL A 271 -1.51 -24.42 16.22
C VAL A 271 -0.78 -23.46 15.29
N TRP A 272 -0.75 -22.20 15.68
CA TRP A 272 0.00 -21.14 15.04
C TRP A 272 0.97 -20.49 16.01
N ASP A 273 2.24 -20.43 15.62
CA ASP A 273 3.26 -19.71 16.36
C ASP A 273 3.16 -18.21 16.05
N ASP A 274 3.00 -17.42 17.09
CA ASP A 274 2.81 -15.97 17.02
C ASP A 274 3.73 -15.29 18.06
N THR A 275 3.79 -13.98 18.03
CA THR A 275 4.50 -13.18 19.03
C THR A 275 3.55 -12.16 19.64
N ASP A 276 3.70 -11.95 20.95
CA ASP A 276 2.94 -10.90 21.63
C ASP A 276 3.50 -9.49 21.28
N LYS A 277 2.80 -8.44 21.72
CA LYS A 277 3.21 -7.04 21.51
C LYS A 277 4.60 -6.69 22.08
N LYS A 278 5.16 -7.57 22.92
CA LYS A 278 6.50 -7.44 23.53
C LYS A 278 7.53 -8.35 22.87
N GLY A 279 7.19 -9.00 21.74
CA GLY A 279 8.08 -9.91 21.01
C GLY A 279 8.26 -11.29 21.64
N ARG A 280 7.45 -11.69 22.65
CA ARG A 280 7.56 -13.00 23.30
C ARG A 280 6.80 -14.05 22.47
N PRO A 281 7.37 -15.25 22.27
CA PRO A 281 6.73 -16.33 21.53
C PRO A 281 5.41 -16.73 22.22
N ARG A 282 4.40 -16.98 21.42
CA ARG A 282 3.07 -17.40 21.85
C ARG A 282 2.51 -18.39 20.85
N GLN A 283 1.91 -19.47 21.36
CA GLN A 283 1.14 -20.40 20.54
C GLN A 283 -0.36 -20.09 20.64
N ARG A 284 -1.03 -20.22 19.54
CA ARG A 284 -2.48 -20.04 19.45
C ARG A 284 -3.10 -21.18 18.65
N ASP A 285 -4.15 -21.77 19.21
CA ASP A 285 -5.01 -22.65 18.45
C ASP A 285 -5.98 -21.83 17.59
N CYS A 286 -5.95 -22.01 16.29
CA CYS A 286 -6.80 -21.35 15.31
C CYS A 286 -8.01 -22.20 14.89
N ARG A 287 -8.11 -23.49 15.35
CA ARG A 287 -9.21 -24.37 14.96
C ARG A 287 -10.59 -23.82 15.37
N PRO A 288 -10.76 -23.25 16.58
CA PRO A 288 -12.08 -22.75 17.03
C PRO A 288 -12.62 -21.58 16.20
N VAL A 289 -11.76 -20.83 15.49
CA VAL A 289 -12.20 -19.71 14.66
C VAL A 289 -12.41 -20.09 13.18
N LEU A 290 -12.04 -21.30 12.75
CA LEU A 290 -12.30 -21.83 11.42
C LEU A 290 -13.73 -22.38 11.37
N GLU A 291 -14.59 -21.73 10.58
CA GLU A 291 -15.97 -22.15 10.37
C GLU A 291 -16.11 -23.04 9.14
N THR A 292 -15.81 -22.49 7.96
CA THR A 292 -15.81 -23.23 6.69
C THR A 292 -14.56 -22.97 5.87
N LEU A 293 -14.16 -23.97 5.11
CA LEU A 293 -13.11 -23.88 4.10
C LEU A 293 -13.54 -24.68 2.88
N GLU A 294 -13.80 -24.01 1.77
CA GLU A 294 -14.21 -24.61 0.53
C GLU A 294 -13.10 -24.47 -0.51
N ILE A 295 -12.98 -25.43 -1.41
CA ILE A 295 -11.96 -25.44 -2.45
C ILE A 295 -12.59 -25.66 -3.83
N SER A 296 -12.10 -24.93 -4.81
CA SER A 296 -12.50 -25.03 -6.21
C SER A 296 -11.29 -24.84 -7.14
N PRO A 297 -11.28 -25.45 -8.33
CA PRO A 297 -10.23 -25.18 -9.30
C PRO A 297 -10.32 -23.75 -9.83
N VAL A 298 -9.17 -23.16 -10.19
CA VAL A 298 -9.13 -21.87 -10.91
C VAL A 298 -9.20 -22.16 -12.40
N GLY A 299 -10.17 -21.57 -13.10
CA GLY A 299 -10.38 -21.68 -14.55
C GLY A 299 -11.85 -21.82 -14.92
N ASP A 300 -12.15 -21.60 -16.20
CA ASP A 300 -13.50 -21.79 -16.75
C ASP A 300 -13.81 -23.28 -16.81
N GLY A 301 -14.83 -23.69 -16.10
CA GLY A 301 -15.19 -25.08 -15.76
C GLY A 301 -15.26 -26.13 -16.89
N ALA A 302 -15.04 -25.74 -18.15
CA ALA A 302 -15.05 -26.64 -19.31
C ALA A 302 -13.66 -27.20 -19.71
N SER A 303 -12.57 -26.63 -19.23
CA SER A 303 -11.19 -26.98 -19.61
C SER A 303 -10.28 -27.41 -18.45
N VAL A 304 -10.81 -27.57 -17.25
CA VAL A 304 -9.99 -27.94 -16.09
C VAL A 304 -9.66 -29.43 -16.16
N ASN A 305 -8.39 -29.75 -16.42
CA ASN A 305 -7.89 -31.09 -16.25
C ASN A 305 -7.88 -31.45 -14.75
N ARG A 306 -8.77 -32.34 -14.31
CA ARG A 306 -8.88 -32.75 -12.90
C ARG A 306 -7.69 -33.58 -12.42
N GLU A 307 -6.88 -34.11 -13.35
CA GLU A 307 -5.70 -34.92 -13.03
C GLU A 307 -4.49 -34.07 -12.61
N SER A 308 -4.45 -32.77 -13.03
CA SER A 308 -3.42 -31.84 -12.58
C SER A 308 -3.99 -30.42 -12.53
N VAL A 309 -3.96 -29.78 -11.36
CA VAL A 309 -4.46 -28.44 -11.13
C VAL A 309 -3.33 -27.60 -10.55
N ASP A 310 -2.81 -26.69 -11.36
CA ASP A 310 -1.70 -25.84 -10.96
C ASP A 310 -2.13 -24.76 -9.93
N SER A 311 -3.41 -24.42 -9.92
CA SER A 311 -3.95 -23.36 -9.04
C SER A 311 -5.36 -23.70 -8.55
N VAL A 312 -5.59 -23.52 -7.27
CA VAL A 312 -6.91 -23.69 -6.63
C VAL A 312 -7.34 -22.41 -5.96
N ARG A 313 -8.65 -22.18 -5.96
CA ARG A 313 -9.28 -21.09 -5.18
C ARG A 313 -9.88 -21.67 -3.91
N LEU A 314 -9.60 -20.99 -2.80
CA LEU A 314 -10.18 -21.30 -1.50
C LEU A 314 -11.10 -20.17 -1.04
N GLU A 315 -12.24 -20.54 -0.48
CA GLU A 315 -13.11 -19.64 0.26
C GLU A 315 -13.10 -20.04 1.73
N LEU A 316 -12.71 -19.08 2.58
CA LEU A 316 -12.60 -19.24 4.01
C LEU A 316 -13.66 -18.38 4.69
N LEU A 317 -14.45 -18.98 5.59
CA LEU A 317 -15.20 -18.24 6.59
C LEU A 317 -14.59 -18.51 7.95
N ALA A 318 -14.20 -17.42 8.63
CA ALA A 318 -13.58 -17.51 9.94
C ALA A 318 -14.21 -16.53 10.93
N HIS A 319 -14.50 -17.00 12.13
CA HIS A 319 -14.93 -16.16 13.24
C HIS A 319 -13.85 -15.18 13.68
N ILE A 320 -14.29 -14.07 14.26
CA ILE A 320 -13.42 -13.08 14.91
C ILE A 320 -13.65 -13.18 16.40
N ASP A 321 -12.62 -13.51 17.14
CA ASP A 321 -12.71 -13.67 18.60
C ASP A 321 -12.85 -12.31 19.31
N HIS A 322 -13.17 -12.34 20.60
CA HIS A 322 -13.34 -11.16 21.45
C HIS A 322 -12.10 -10.25 21.54
N GLN A 323 -10.94 -10.71 21.08
CA GLN A 323 -9.70 -9.95 20.99
C GLN A 323 -9.46 -9.38 19.57
N GLY A 324 -10.42 -9.54 18.66
CA GLY A 324 -10.33 -9.09 17.26
C GLY A 324 -9.40 -9.96 16.40
N ARG A 325 -9.14 -11.21 16.79
CA ARG A 325 -8.29 -12.14 16.06
C ARG A 325 -9.13 -13.10 15.25
N SER A 326 -8.69 -13.39 14.04
CA SER A 326 -9.30 -14.34 13.14
C SER A 326 -8.22 -15.16 12.44
N LEU A 327 -8.63 -16.14 11.66
CA LEU A 327 -7.76 -16.89 10.76
C LEU A 327 -7.50 -16.08 9.49
N LYS A 328 -6.27 -16.15 8.98
CA LYS A 328 -5.84 -15.44 7.78
C LYS A 328 -5.42 -16.42 6.69
N PRO A 329 -5.57 -16.08 5.41
CA PRO A 329 -5.13 -16.91 4.28
C PRO A 329 -3.69 -17.41 4.37
N ALA A 330 -2.76 -16.58 4.85
CA ALA A 330 -1.35 -16.97 4.99
C ALA A 330 -1.12 -18.12 5.99
N GLN A 331 -1.97 -18.27 7.01
CA GLN A 331 -1.89 -19.37 7.96
C GLN A 331 -2.35 -20.68 7.29
N LEU A 332 -3.41 -20.62 6.48
CA LEU A 332 -3.86 -21.77 5.69
C LEU A 332 -2.83 -22.16 4.64
N GLN A 333 -2.24 -21.20 3.93
CA GLN A 333 -1.14 -21.46 3.01
C GLN A 333 -0.02 -22.25 3.69
N HIS A 334 0.40 -21.85 4.90
CA HIS A 334 1.45 -22.54 5.65
C HIS A 334 1.09 -23.99 5.96
N TRP A 335 -0.07 -24.26 6.55
CA TRP A 335 -0.48 -25.63 6.90
C TRP A 335 -0.74 -26.52 5.68
N LEU A 336 -1.26 -25.95 4.59
CA LEU A 336 -1.45 -26.69 3.35
C LEU A 336 -0.10 -26.97 2.66
N SER A 337 0.85 -26.05 2.73
CA SER A 337 2.22 -26.27 2.23
C SER A 337 2.91 -27.40 2.99
N GLU A 338 2.77 -27.43 4.32
CA GLU A 338 3.31 -28.53 5.14
C GLU A 338 2.66 -29.87 4.80
N ALA A 339 1.33 -29.89 4.67
CA ALA A 339 0.58 -31.13 4.40
C ALA A 339 0.86 -31.72 3.01
N LEU A 340 1.10 -30.86 2.02
CA LEU A 340 1.46 -31.25 0.65
C LEU A 340 2.96 -31.48 0.46
N ALA A 341 3.79 -31.10 1.45
CA ALA A 341 5.25 -31.07 1.37
C ALA A 341 5.77 -30.28 0.14
N GLN A 342 5.06 -29.20 -0.22
CA GLN A 342 5.36 -28.33 -1.36
C GLN A 342 5.26 -26.85 -0.97
N SER A 343 6.01 -26.01 -1.66
CA SER A 343 5.90 -24.55 -1.52
C SER A 343 4.69 -24.03 -2.30
N LEU A 344 3.74 -23.46 -1.60
CA LEU A 344 2.56 -22.85 -2.20
C LEU A 344 2.70 -21.32 -2.23
N HIS A 345 2.28 -20.73 -3.33
CA HIS A 345 2.22 -19.27 -3.47
C HIS A 345 0.79 -18.77 -3.31
N LEU A 346 0.63 -17.74 -2.49
CA LEU A 346 -0.67 -17.10 -2.19
C LEU A 346 -0.89 -15.92 -3.14
N HIS A 347 -1.99 -15.95 -3.89
CA HIS A 347 -2.37 -14.94 -4.86
C HIS A 347 -3.81 -14.48 -4.68
N ASN A 348 -4.16 -13.37 -5.33
CA ASN A 348 -5.53 -12.85 -5.46
C ASN A 348 -6.31 -12.82 -4.14
N VAL A 349 -5.64 -12.43 -3.06
CA VAL A 349 -6.23 -12.42 -1.72
C VAL A 349 -7.26 -11.30 -1.61
N ARG A 350 -8.50 -11.67 -1.30
CA ARG A 350 -9.63 -10.75 -1.13
C ARG A 350 -10.38 -11.07 0.16
N ARG A 351 -10.68 -10.04 0.93
CA ARG A 351 -11.68 -10.15 2.00
C ARG A 351 -13.03 -9.74 1.42
N LEU A 352 -13.88 -10.72 1.16
CA LEU A 352 -15.17 -10.51 0.51
C LEU A 352 -16.15 -9.79 1.42
N GLU A 353 -16.12 -10.11 2.71
CA GLU A 353 -17.08 -9.60 3.68
C GLU A 353 -16.50 -9.57 5.09
N LEU A 354 -16.81 -8.52 5.83
CA LEU A 354 -16.78 -8.50 7.29
C LEU A 354 -18.22 -8.48 7.79
N ARG A 355 -18.59 -9.46 8.63
CA ARG A 355 -19.90 -9.51 9.25
C ARG A 355 -19.85 -8.87 10.63
N LEU A 356 -20.90 -8.12 10.91
CA LEU A 356 -21.14 -7.54 12.22
C LEU A 356 -22.21 -8.35 12.93
N VAL A 357 -22.09 -8.48 14.25
CA VAL A 357 -23.15 -9.03 15.10
C VAL A 357 -24.42 -8.21 14.84
N ARG A 358 -25.51 -8.90 14.51
CA ARG A 358 -26.80 -8.24 14.36
C ARG A 358 -27.25 -7.73 15.74
N CYS A 359 -27.41 -6.42 15.86
CA CYS A 359 -28.04 -5.78 17.02
C CYS A 359 -29.53 -5.99 16.99
#